data_b543da1da8e873da339dfe3a20dd8f1c
#
_entry.id   b543da1da8e873da339dfe3a20dd8f1c
#
_cell.length_a   1.000
_cell.length_b   1.000
_cell.length_c   1.000
_cell.angle_alpha   90.00
_cell.angle_beta   90.00
_cell.angle_gamma   90.00
#
_symmetry.space_group_name_H-M   'P 1'
#
loop_
_entity.id
_entity.type
_entity.pdbx_description
1 polymer ?
#
loop_
_entity_poly.entity_id
_entity_poly.type
_entity_poly.pdbx_seq_one_letter_code
_entity_poly.pdbx_strand_id
1 'polypeptide(L)'
;MTSTIKDVAALSGFSIATVSRAINAPHTVGPDTLATIRAAIETLQFRPNPLGRQLRSDRTQLIGVILPTFANPVFTECLQGLDELASQAGFKLIVMTTEYDTARERHAIETLRAQRVEGLILTVADAHAHPLLDALDRDGLLYVLIHNDTPHRPSVAVDNRQAAYDGVSHLIARGHRRVLMLAGSLAASDRARQRHLGYAQALADHGLEPLPALEIDFNAPELPNAVLAHLTSKATRPTAIFCSNDLLAMVVMRGLRRAKFRVPDDISVLGFDGLAIGELLAPPLASVATPNREIGRSAWRRLAERRAGETHAAPALVLPHTVRDGGSVTAIGDALDTGCGNGHGPDGAHGLDTHD
;
A
#
# COMPACT_ATOMS: atom_id res chain seq x y z
N MET A 1 -8.17 -11.63 43.95
CA MET A 1 -7.66 -12.92 43.42
C MET A 1 -8.39 -13.19 42.12
N THR A 2 -7.69 -13.62 41.09
CA THR A 2 -8.29 -13.93 39.77
C THR A 2 -8.96 -15.30 39.86
N SER A 3 -10.27 -15.38 39.62
CA SER A 3 -11.03 -16.64 39.62
C SER A 3 -10.48 -17.60 38.58
N THR A 4 -10.45 -18.90 38.90
CA THR A 4 -9.92 -19.95 38.04
C THR A 4 -11.06 -20.88 37.58
N ILE A 5 -10.80 -21.72 36.56
CA ILE A 5 -11.75 -22.73 36.12
C ILE A 5 -12.07 -23.73 37.26
N LYS A 6 -11.18 -23.94 38.24
CA LYS A 6 -11.39 -24.77 39.39
C LYS A 6 -12.42 -24.16 40.33
N ASP A 7 -12.43 -22.85 40.46
CA ASP A 7 -13.40 -22.14 41.31
C ASP A 7 -14.78 -22.17 40.69
N VAL A 8 -14.89 -22.08 39.36
CA VAL A 8 -16.17 -22.29 38.64
C VAL A 8 -16.67 -23.71 38.79
N ALA A 9 -15.81 -24.70 38.71
CA ALA A 9 -16.15 -26.10 38.91
C ALA A 9 -16.65 -26.35 40.34
N ALA A 10 -15.97 -25.78 41.33
CA ALA A 10 -16.37 -25.87 42.75
C ALA A 10 -17.75 -25.23 43.03
N LEU A 11 -17.97 -23.99 42.48
CA LEU A 11 -19.22 -23.27 42.66
C LEU A 11 -20.41 -23.91 41.89
N SER A 12 -20.18 -24.40 40.69
CA SER A 12 -21.21 -24.98 39.84
C SER A 12 -21.55 -26.45 40.18
N GLY A 13 -20.70 -27.13 40.96
CA GLY A 13 -20.83 -28.53 41.30
C GLY A 13 -20.50 -29.53 40.17
N PHE A 14 -19.92 -29.04 39.09
CA PHE A 14 -19.54 -29.85 37.93
C PHE A 14 -18.02 -30.06 37.82
N SER A 15 -17.63 -31.11 37.14
CA SER A 15 -16.20 -31.37 36.88
C SER A 15 -15.57 -30.27 36.02
N ILE A 16 -14.24 -30.05 36.19
CA ILE A 16 -13.45 -29.10 35.35
C ILE A 16 -13.64 -29.43 33.84
N ALA A 17 -13.74 -30.73 33.50
CA ALA A 17 -13.96 -31.16 32.13
C ALA A 17 -15.36 -30.75 31.60
N THR A 18 -16.40 -30.79 32.43
CA THR A 18 -17.74 -30.33 32.08
C THR A 18 -17.81 -28.82 31.95
N VAL A 19 -17.19 -28.09 32.87
CA VAL A 19 -17.06 -26.62 32.79
C VAL A 19 -16.29 -26.22 31.54
N SER A 20 -15.19 -26.88 31.24
CA SER A 20 -14.42 -26.64 30.01
C SER A 20 -15.22 -26.86 28.73
N ARG A 21 -16.06 -27.95 28.69
CA ARG A 21 -16.99 -28.20 27.58
C ARG A 21 -18.07 -27.12 27.48
N ALA A 22 -18.69 -26.75 28.59
CA ALA A 22 -19.69 -25.68 28.61
C ALA A 22 -19.17 -24.34 28.05
N ILE A 23 -17.87 -24.03 28.27
CA ILE A 23 -17.22 -22.83 27.76
C ILE A 23 -16.86 -22.96 26.27
N ASN A 24 -16.33 -24.12 25.84
CA ASN A 24 -15.73 -24.27 24.52
C ASN A 24 -16.63 -24.91 23.46
N ALA A 25 -17.62 -25.72 23.90
CA ALA A 25 -18.56 -26.43 23.03
C ALA A 25 -19.95 -26.49 23.73
N PRO A 26 -20.61 -25.36 23.95
CA PRO A 26 -21.84 -25.26 24.74
C PRO A 26 -22.99 -26.13 24.19
N HIS A 27 -23.00 -26.36 22.89
CA HIS A 27 -23.98 -27.21 22.21
C HIS A 27 -23.86 -28.69 22.58
N THR A 28 -22.77 -29.11 23.22
CA THR A 28 -22.55 -30.51 23.68
C THR A 28 -22.93 -30.72 25.13
N VAL A 29 -23.43 -29.71 25.81
CA VAL A 29 -23.80 -29.74 27.23
C VAL A 29 -25.30 -29.50 27.37
N GLY A 30 -25.96 -30.26 28.22
CA GLY A 30 -27.40 -30.11 28.47
C GLY A 30 -27.75 -28.68 28.95
N PRO A 31 -28.96 -28.18 28.59
CA PRO A 31 -29.35 -26.79 28.86
C PRO A 31 -29.28 -26.40 30.33
N ASP A 32 -29.72 -27.23 31.25
CA ASP A 32 -29.73 -26.96 32.70
C ASP A 32 -28.31 -26.88 33.26
N THR A 33 -27.46 -27.81 32.83
CA THR A 33 -26.02 -27.80 33.21
C THR A 33 -25.32 -26.56 32.68
N LEU A 34 -25.62 -26.15 31.43
CA LEU A 34 -25.07 -24.96 30.83
C LEU A 34 -25.50 -23.68 31.58
N ALA A 35 -26.80 -23.61 31.97
CA ALA A 35 -27.33 -22.48 32.75
C ALA A 35 -26.64 -22.34 34.10
N THR A 36 -26.48 -23.48 34.84
CA THR A 36 -25.81 -23.50 36.15
C THR A 36 -24.33 -23.04 36.04
N ILE A 37 -23.61 -23.53 35.03
CA ILE A 37 -22.21 -23.16 34.82
C ILE A 37 -22.09 -21.68 34.43
N ARG A 38 -22.98 -21.13 33.61
CA ARG A 38 -23.00 -19.72 33.25
C ARG A 38 -23.25 -18.83 34.46
N ALA A 39 -24.19 -19.19 35.33
CA ALA A 39 -24.44 -18.44 36.58
C ALA A 39 -23.20 -18.43 37.48
N ALA A 40 -22.48 -19.54 37.59
CA ALA A 40 -21.24 -19.62 38.37
C ALA A 40 -20.11 -18.74 37.73
N ILE A 41 -20.01 -18.71 36.43
CA ILE A 41 -19.04 -17.84 35.68
C ILE A 41 -19.35 -16.37 35.96
N GLU A 42 -20.62 -15.96 35.87
CA GLU A 42 -21.04 -14.59 36.15
C GLU A 42 -20.78 -14.19 37.61
N THR A 43 -21.16 -15.03 38.57
CA THR A 43 -20.94 -14.78 40.01
C THR A 43 -19.45 -14.59 40.31
N LEU A 44 -18.59 -15.40 39.73
CA LEU A 44 -17.15 -15.32 39.94
C LEU A 44 -16.45 -14.30 39.04
N GLN A 45 -17.18 -13.65 38.14
CA GLN A 45 -16.61 -12.82 37.05
C GLN A 45 -15.44 -13.53 36.35
N PHE A 46 -15.56 -14.84 36.22
CA PHE A 46 -14.51 -15.65 35.60
C PHE A 46 -14.38 -15.35 34.13
N ARG A 47 -13.18 -14.97 33.72
CA ARG A 47 -12.82 -14.82 32.31
C ARG A 47 -11.92 -16.00 31.93
N PRO A 48 -12.34 -16.82 30.96
CA PRO A 48 -11.46 -17.88 30.45
C PRO A 48 -10.12 -17.32 30.03
N ASN A 49 -9.04 -17.84 30.58
CA ASN A 49 -7.70 -17.43 30.20
C ASN A 49 -7.39 -17.96 28.79
N PRO A 50 -7.19 -17.09 27.78
CA PRO A 50 -6.85 -17.52 26.43
C PRO A 50 -5.57 -18.38 26.39
N LEU A 51 -4.59 -18.12 27.26
CA LEU A 51 -3.34 -18.87 27.37
C LEU A 51 -3.58 -20.33 27.77
N GLY A 52 -4.56 -20.62 28.67
CA GLY A 52 -4.91 -21.99 29.04
C GLY A 52 -5.59 -22.77 27.89
N ARG A 53 -6.22 -22.08 26.93
CA ARG A 53 -6.78 -22.66 25.72
C ARG A 53 -5.69 -22.96 24.69
N GLN A 54 -4.76 -22.02 24.50
CA GLN A 54 -3.61 -22.16 23.60
C GLN A 54 -2.68 -23.31 24.00
N LEU A 55 -2.54 -23.59 25.30
CA LEU A 55 -1.73 -24.72 25.80
C LEU A 55 -2.36 -26.11 25.53
N ARG A 56 -3.67 -26.17 25.21
CA ARG A 56 -4.38 -27.41 24.90
C ARG A 56 -4.65 -27.65 23.43
N SER A 57 -4.69 -26.57 22.64
CA SER A 57 -4.75 -26.65 21.20
C SER A 57 -3.43 -26.06 20.68
N ASP A 58 -2.70 -26.79 19.83
CA ASP A 58 -1.50 -26.27 19.14
C ASP A 58 -1.83 -25.08 18.19
N ARG A 59 -3.05 -24.52 18.29
CA ARG A 59 -3.54 -23.44 17.42
C ARG A 59 -3.76 -22.17 18.23
N THR A 60 -3.08 -21.12 17.83
CA THR A 60 -3.15 -19.79 18.48
C THR A 60 -4.24 -18.90 17.89
N GLN A 61 -4.69 -19.16 16.66
CA GLN A 61 -5.57 -18.32 15.87
C GLN A 61 -4.99 -16.90 15.71
N LEU A 62 -3.66 -16.80 15.68
CA LEU A 62 -2.93 -15.54 15.48
C LEU A 62 -2.26 -15.54 14.12
N ILE A 63 -2.40 -14.44 13.41
CA ILE A 63 -1.66 -14.15 12.17
C ILE A 63 -0.77 -12.94 12.42
N GLY A 64 0.51 -13.07 12.09
CA GLY A 64 1.45 -11.95 12.11
C GLY A 64 1.33 -11.13 10.84
N VAL A 65 1.29 -9.82 10.98
CA VAL A 65 1.33 -8.89 9.86
C VAL A 65 2.50 -7.95 10.01
N ILE A 66 3.35 -7.86 9.00
CA ILE A 66 4.51 -6.96 8.98
C ILE A 66 4.34 -5.99 7.83
N LEU A 67 4.31 -4.70 8.16
CA LEU A 67 4.14 -3.60 7.21
C LEU A 67 5.31 -2.62 7.35
N PRO A 68 5.68 -1.89 6.30
CA PRO A 68 6.71 -0.87 6.44
C PRO A 68 6.31 0.25 7.39
N THR A 69 5.07 0.75 7.29
CA THR A 69 4.60 1.89 8.10
C THR A 69 3.07 1.96 8.12
N PHE A 70 2.51 2.60 9.13
CA PHE A 70 1.09 2.99 9.16
C PHE A 70 0.83 4.36 8.51
N ALA A 71 1.87 5.15 8.25
CA ALA A 71 1.71 6.49 7.71
C ALA A 71 1.18 6.50 6.27
N ASN A 72 1.43 5.44 5.48
CA ASN A 72 0.86 5.32 4.13
C ASN A 72 -0.46 4.53 4.18
N PRO A 73 -1.61 5.15 3.83
CA PRO A 73 -2.93 4.51 3.83
C PRO A 73 -3.04 3.24 2.99
N VAL A 74 -2.19 3.04 2.00
CA VAL A 74 -2.16 1.82 1.18
C VAL A 74 -2.07 0.55 2.04
N PHE A 75 -1.26 0.60 3.11
CA PHE A 75 -1.09 -0.52 4.02
C PHE A 75 -2.29 -0.71 4.94
N THR A 76 -2.93 0.38 5.39
CA THR A 76 -4.11 0.30 6.25
C THR A 76 -5.35 -0.16 5.47
N GLU A 77 -5.52 0.23 4.21
CA GLU A 77 -6.56 -0.31 3.33
C GLU A 77 -6.39 -1.81 3.10
N CYS A 78 -5.15 -2.25 2.86
CA CYS A 78 -4.81 -3.67 2.73
C CYS A 78 -5.10 -4.43 4.04
N LEU A 79 -4.70 -3.87 5.19
CA LEU A 79 -4.95 -4.45 6.50
C LEU A 79 -6.45 -4.59 6.78
N GLN A 80 -7.29 -3.61 6.39
CA GLN A 80 -8.73 -3.72 6.49
C GLN A 80 -9.29 -4.90 5.70
N GLY A 81 -8.87 -5.06 4.44
CA GLY A 81 -9.31 -6.18 3.61
C GLY A 81 -8.89 -7.54 4.17
N LEU A 82 -7.71 -7.61 4.78
CA LEU A 82 -7.20 -8.79 5.48
C LEU A 82 -8.02 -9.10 6.72
N ASP A 83 -8.24 -8.11 7.60
CA ASP A 83 -8.94 -8.27 8.87
C ASP A 83 -10.40 -8.69 8.69
N GLU A 84 -11.08 -8.19 7.66
CA GLU A 84 -12.44 -8.59 7.32
C GLU A 84 -12.60 -10.10 7.21
N LEU A 85 -11.71 -10.76 6.48
CA LEU A 85 -11.80 -12.20 6.25
C LEU A 85 -11.17 -13.01 7.39
N ALA A 86 -10.07 -12.53 7.96
CA ALA A 86 -9.41 -13.20 9.09
C ALA A 86 -10.31 -13.23 10.32
N SER A 87 -10.97 -12.12 10.67
CA SER A 87 -11.91 -12.04 11.80
C SER A 87 -13.12 -12.94 11.61
N GLN A 88 -13.69 -13.02 10.39
CA GLN A 88 -14.79 -13.96 10.08
C GLN A 88 -14.38 -15.42 10.28
N ALA A 89 -13.11 -15.74 10.00
CA ALA A 89 -12.55 -17.08 10.23
C ALA A 89 -12.08 -17.32 11.68
N GLY A 90 -12.29 -16.34 12.60
CA GLY A 90 -11.93 -16.45 14.02
C GLY A 90 -10.47 -16.15 14.33
N PHE A 91 -9.71 -15.58 13.37
CA PHE A 91 -8.31 -15.19 13.55
C PHE A 91 -8.16 -13.76 14.06
N LYS A 92 -7.07 -13.50 14.76
CA LYS A 92 -6.66 -12.17 15.20
C LYS A 92 -5.34 -11.81 14.57
N LEU A 93 -5.15 -10.52 14.28
CA LEU A 93 -3.94 -9.99 13.68
C LEU A 93 -3.03 -9.38 14.75
N ILE A 94 -1.75 -9.69 14.68
CA ILE A 94 -0.68 -8.97 15.40
C ILE A 94 0.12 -8.21 14.37
N VAL A 95 0.07 -6.88 14.43
CA VAL A 95 0.69 -6.02 13.42
C VAL A 95 1.95 -5.38 13.97
N MET A 96 3.04 -5.44 13.21
CA MET A 96 4.32 -4.79 13.49
C MET A 96 4.76 -3.95 12.30
N THR A 97 5.45 -2.83 12.57
CA THR A 97 6.01 -1.97 11.53
C THR A 97 7.54 -1.99 11.55
N THR A 98 8.15 -1.82 10.37
CA THR A 98 9.60 -1.96 10.18
C THR A 98 10.29 -0.67 9.77
N GLU A 99 9.54 0.37 9.39
CA GLU A 99 10.08 1.66 8.91
C GLU A 99 11.08 1.47 7.74
N TYR A 100 10.84 0.46 6.88
CA TYR A 100 11.71 0.07 5.77
C TYR A 100 13.14 -0.37 6.20
N ASP A 101 13.30 -0.77 7.47
CA ASP A 101 14.58 -1.21 8.05
C ASP A 101 14.65 -2.73 8.12
N THR A 102 15.67 -3.33 7.52
CA THR A 102 15.84 -4.79 7.45
C THR A 102 16.16 -5.44 8.80
N ALA A 103 16.77 -4.70 9.74
CA ALA A 103 17.00 -5.21 11.08
C ALA A 103 15.69 -5.27 11.87
N ARG A 104 14.80 -4.28 11.69
CA ARG A 104 13.45 -4.31 12.25
C ARG A 104 12.58 -5.39 11.60
N GLU A 105 12.74 -5.68 10.30
CA GLU A 105 12.08 -6.81 9.64
C GLU A 105 12.44 -8.13 10.33
N ARG A 106 13.73 -8.36 10.58
CA ARG A 106 14.21 -9.54 11.32
C ARG A 106 13.58 -9.63 12.70
N HIS A 107 13.66 -8.56 13.48
CA HIS A 107 13.12 -8.51 14.83
C HIS A 107 11.61 -8.78 14.85
N ALA A 108 10.85 -8.22 13.90
CA ALA A 108 9.42 -8.43 13.79
C ALA A 108 9.09 -9.90 13.50
N ILE A 109 9.80 -10.54 12.56
CA ILE A 109 9.62 -11.96 12.24
C ILE A 109 9.93 -12.83 13.48
N GLU A 110 11.05 -12.60 14.17
CA GLU A 110 11.45 -13.35 15.37
C GLU A 110 10.41 -13.19 16.49
N THR A 111 9.93 -11.97 16.72
CA THR A 111 8.90 -11.67 17.73
C THR A 111 7.60 -12.42 17.42
N LEU A 112 7.11 -12.37 16.18
CA LEU A 112 5.86 -13.04 15.78
C LEU A 112 6.00 -14.57 15.84
N ARG A 113 7.16 -15.12 15.50
CA ARG A 113 7.46 -16.55 15.71
C ARG A 113 7.39 -16.95 17.18
N ALA A 114 7.95 -16.13 18.07
CA ALA A 114 7.88 -16.36 19.52
C ALA A 114 6.42 -16.33 20.05
N GLN A 115 5.53 -15.56 19.41
CA GLN A 115 4.09 -15.55 19.68
C GLN A 115 3.33 -16.73 19.06
N ARG A 116 4.01 -17.66 18.36
CA ARG A 116 3.46 -18.83 17.70
C ARG A 116 2.33 -18.47 16.73
N VAL A 117 2.53 -17.42 15.92
CA VAL A 117 1.56 -17.11 14.85
C VAL A 117 1.48 -18.28 13.87
N GLU A 118 0.27 -18.55 13.36
CA GLU A 118 0.00 -19.66 12.44
C GLU A 118 0.35 -19.33 10.97
N GLY A 119 0.80 -18.11 10.72
CA GLY A 119 1.27 -17.64 9.44
C GLY A 119 1.60 -16.16 9.48
N LEU A 120 2.28 -15.69 8.43
CA LEU A 120 2.70 -14.30 8.28
C LEU A 120 2.14 -13.71 6.98
N ILE A 121 1.73 -12.44 7.04
CA ILE A 121 1.47 -11.60 5.87
C ILE A 121 2.39 -10.41 5.97
N LEU A 122 3.25 -10.19 4.96
CA LEU A 122 4.34 -9.24 5.12
C LEU A 122 4.68 -8.50 3.83
N THR A 123 5.12 -7.25 4.01
CA THR A 123 5.79 -6.45 3.00
C THR A 123 7.23 -6.26 3.44
N VAL A 124 8.18 -6.62 2.58
CA VAL A 124 9.63 -6.48 2.84
C VAL A 124 10.27 -5.44 1.93
N ALA A 125 11.47 -5.02 2.26
CA ALA A 125 12.23 -4.06 1.44
C ALA A 125 12.59 -4.65 0.07
N ASP A 126 13.03 -5.90 0.02
CA ASP A 126 13.35 -6.62 -1.21
C ASP A 126 12.96 -8.10 -1.07
N ALA A 127 12.06 -8.57 -1.91
CA ALA A 127 11.58 -9.95 -1.88
C ALA A 127 12.42 -10.93 -2.70
N HIS A 128 13.33 -10.44 -3.57
CA HIS A 128 14.08 -11.31 -4.49
C HIS A 128 15.24 -12.04 -3.80
N ALA A 129 16.00 -11.33 -2.96
CA ALA A 129 17.15 -11.89 -2.25
C ALA A 129 17.02 -11.61 -0.74
N HIS A 130 16.14 -12.35 -0.07
CA HIS A 130 15.79 -12.10 1.33
C HIS A 130 16.09 -13.31 2.22
N PRO A 131 17.24 -13.33 2.96
CA PRO A 131 17.66 -14.49 3.75
C PRO A 131 16.64 -14.93 4.80
N LEU A 132 15.82 -14.00 5.33
CA LEU A 132 14.77 -14.34 6.30
C LEU A 132 13.60 -15.07 5.66
N LEU A 133 13.21 -14.72 4.42
CA LEU A 133 12.19 -15.47 3.69
C LEU A 133 12.68 -16.89 3.37
N ASP A 134 13.96 -17.04 3.01
CA ASP A 134 14.58 -18.35 2.80
C ASP A 134 14.59 -19.19 4.10
N ALA A 135 14.74 -18.53 5.25
CA ALA A 135 14.65 -19.20 6.55
C ALA A 135 13.19 -19.61 6.86
N LEU A 136 12.20 -18.77 6.54
CA LEU A 136 10.79 -19.12 6.71
C LEU A 136 10.39 -20.32 5.85
N ASP A 137 10.87 -20.37 4.60
CA ASP A 137 10.64 -21.51 3.69
C ASP A 137 11.24 -22.81 4.26
N ARG A 138 12.48 -22.77 4.77
CA ARG A 138 13.14 -23.93 5.39
C ARG A 138 12.47 -24.41 6.68
N ASP A 139 11.98 -23.47 7.48
CA ASP A 139 11.34 -23.76 8.77
C ASP A 139 9.86 -24.16 8.62
N GLY A 140 9.31 -24.08 7.40
CA GLY A 140 7.93 -24.42 7.10
C GLY A 140 6.89 -23.46 7.69
N LEU A 141 7.29 -22.24 8.09
CA LEU A 141 6.34 -21.21 8.53
C LEU A 141 5.68 -20.59 7.31
N LEU A 142 4.37 -20.72 7.25
CA LEU A 142 3.59 -20.21 6.12
C LEU A 142 3.61 -18.69 6.08
N TYR A 143 3.81 -18.14 4.90
CA TYR A 143 3.70 -16.71 4.68
C TYR A 143 3.12 -16.38 3.31
N VAL A 144 2.62 -15.14 3.16
CA VAL A 144 2.23 -14.52 1.90
C VAL A 144 2.77 -13.10 1.89
N LEU A 145 3.48 -12.74 0.83
CA LEU A 145 3.92 -11.37 0.59
C LEU A 145 2.77 -10.53 0.04
N ILE A 146 2.69 -9.28 0.45
CA ILE A 146 1.77 -8.29 -0.09
C ILE A 146 2.55 -7.10 -0.65
N HIS A 147 2.07 -6.57 -1.76
CA HIS A 147 2.70 -5.48 -2.52
C HIS A 147 4.06 -5.79 -3.14
N ASN A 148 4.82 -6.77 -2.64
CA ASN A 148 6.04 -7.23 -3.29
C ASN A 148 5.68 -8.11 -4.49
N ASP A 149 6.13 -7.71 -5.68
CA ASP A 149 5.95 -8.45 -6.92
C ASP A 149 7.14 -9.41 -7.10
N THR A 150 6.88 -10.70 -6.91
CA THR A 150 7.88 -11.76 -7.06
C THR A 150 7.24 -13.03 -7.58
N PRO A 151 7.72 -13.59 -8.71
CA PRO A 151 7.13 -14.79 -9.31
C PRO A 151 7.45 -16.09 -8.55
N HIS A 152 8.46 -16.06 -7.64
CA HIS A 152 8.99 -17.28 -7.02
C HIS A 152 8.50 -17.52 -5.59
N ARG A 153 7.75 -16.57 -5.00
CA ARG A 153 7.26 -16.65 -3.63
C ARG A 153 5.75 -16.43 -3.56
N PRO A 154 5.07 -16.97 -2.55
CA PRO A 154 3.66 -16.68 -2.34
C PRO A 154 3.46 -15.18 -2.16
N SER A 155 2.81 -14.55 -3.13
CA SER A 155 2.63 -13.09 -3.13
C SER A 155 1.29 -12.69 -3.73
N VAL A 156 0.82 -11.49 -3.31
CA VAL A 156 -0.30 -10.77 -3.91
C VAL A 156 0.12 -9.32 -4.10
N ALA A 157 0.19 -8.89 -5.35
CA ALA A 157 0.65 -7.55 -5.71
C ALA A 157 0.00 -7.09 -7.01
N VAL A 158 0.22 -5.85 -7.39
CA VAL A 158 0.11 -5.40 -8.78
C VAL A 158 1.48 -5.52 -9.44
N ASP A 159 1.53 -5.64 -10.77
CA ASP A 159 2.78 -5.44 -11.51
C ASP A 159 3.16 -3.96 -11.44
N ASN A 160 4.09 -3.64 -10.53
CA ASN A 160 4.51 -2.26 -10.28
C ASN A 160 5.20 -1.62 -11.49
N ARG A 161 5.93 -2.43 -12.30
CA ARG A 161 6.61 -1.94 -13.50
C ARG A 161 5.58 -1.60 -14.57
N GLN A 162 4.66 -2.51 -14.88
CA GLN A 162 3.62 -2.27 -15.87
C GLN A 162 2.68 -1.13 -15.45
N ALA A 163 2.30 -1.06 -14.17
CA ALA A 163 1.45 -0.02 -13.65
C ALA A 163 2.07 1.38 -13.78
N ALA A 164 3.37 1.50 -13.51
CA ALA A 164 4.09 2.76 -13.71
C ALA A 164 4.27 3.09 -15.20
N TYR A 165 4.53 2.07 -16.04
CA TYR A 165 4.58 2.22 -17.49
C TYR A 165 3.27 2.80 -18.03
N ASP A 166 2.12 2.23 -17.65
CA ASP A 166 0.80 2.67 -18.11
C ASP A 166 0.49 4.09 -17.62
N GLY A 167 0.83 4.41 -16.36
CA GLY A 167 0.66 5.75 -15.82
C GLY A 167 1.48 6.82 -16.56
N VAL A 168 2.75 6.52 -16.87
CA VAL A 168 3.61 7.45 -17.63
C VAL A 168 3.16 7.55 -19.09
N SER A 169 2.76 6.43 -19.71
CA SER A 169 2.19 6.43 -21.06
C SER A 169 0.91 7.28 -21.15
N HIS A 170 0.10 7.29 -20.10
CA HIS A 170 -1.07 8.15 -20.00
C HIS A 170 -0.71 9.65 -20.02
N LEU A 171 0.40 10.05 -19.35
CA LEU A 171 0.92 11.41 -19.45
C LEU A 171 1.43 11.72 -20.86
N ILE A 172 2.16 10.78 -21.48
CA ILE A 172 2.71 10.95 -22.83
C ILE A 172 1.60 11.08 -23.87
N ALA A 173 0.52 10.31 -23.73
CA ALA A 173 -0.67 10.38 -24.60
C ALA A 173 -1.38 11.73 -24.50
N ARG A 174 -1.20 12.47 -23.40
CA ARG A 174 -1.70 13.85 -23.20
C ARG A 174 -0.71 14.94 -23.65
N GLY A 175 0.33 14.58 -24.40
CA GLY A 175 1.31 15.51 -24.98
C GLY A 175 2.50 15.83 -24.08
N HIS A 176 2.59 15.25 -22.87
CA HIS A 176 3.76 15.48 -22.02
C HIS A 176 4.99 14.79 -22.58
N ARG A 177 6.06 15.55 -22.83
CA ARG A 177 7.33 15.03 -23.37
C ARG A 177 8.48 15.11 -22.35
N ARG A 178 8.35 15.95 -21.35
CA ARG A 178 9.29 16.09 -20.22
C ARG A 178 8.57 15.73 -18.94
N VAL A 179 8.75 14.50 -18.50
CA VAL A 179 8.19 13.97 -17.26
C VAL A 179 9.31 13.76 -16.25
N LEU A 180 9.17 14.30 -15.04
CA LEU A 180 10.11 14.08 -13.95
C LEU A 180 9.52 13.04 -12.98
N MET A 181 10.29 12.03 -12.62
CA MET A 181 9.88 11.10 -11.56
C MET A 181 10.39 11.56 -10.20
N LEU A 182 9.48 11.60 -9.22
CA LEU A 182 9.80 11.74 -7.81
C LEU A 182 9.45 10.44 -7.09
N ALA A 183 10.40 9.91 -6.33
CA ALA A 183 10.26 8.63 -5.66
C ALA A 183 10.69 8.71 -4.18
N GLY A 184 10.21 7.78 -3.35
CA GLY A 184 10.86 7.46 -2.09
C GLY A 184 12.18 6.73 -2.34
N SER A 185 12.85 6.29 -1.27
CA SER A 185 14.14 5.61 -1.42
C SER A 185 14.05 4.36 -2.31
N LEU A 186 14.77 4.38 -3.42
CA LEU A 186 14.86 3.24 -4.35
C LEU A 186 15.64 2.08 -3.72
N ALA A 187 16.56 2.36 -2.79
CA ALA A 187 17.30 1.33 -2.09
C ALA A 187 16.43 0.58 -1.07
N ALA A 188 15.46 1.26 -0.45
CA ALA A 188 14.64 0.71 0.62
C ALA A 188 13.36 -0.02 0.11
N SER A 189 13.08 0.00 -1.20
CA SER A 189 11.84 -0.58 -1.74
C SER A 189 12.02 -1.13 -3.15
N ASP A 190 11.83 -2.46 -3.30
CA ASP A 190 11.76 -3.12 -4.61
C ASP A 190 10.62 -2.55 -5.47
N ARG A 191 9.49 -2.21 -4.86
CA ARG A 191 8.34 -1.58 -5.55
C ARG A 191 8.70 -0.24 -6.17
N ALA A 192 9.41 0.62 -5.43
CA ALA A 192 9.88 1.90 -5.94
C ALA A 192 10.84 1.70 -7.13
N ARG A 193 11.73 0.71 -7.05
CA ARG A 193 12.62 0.33 -8.18
C ARG A 193 11.83 -0.14 -9.41
N GLN A 194 10.83 -0.99 -9.23
CA GLN A 194 10.00 -1.47 -10.33
C GLN A 194 9.21 -0.32 -10.99
N ARG A 195 8.65 0.60 -10.20
CA ARG A 195 7.99 1.80 -10.70
C ARG A 195 8.95 2.70 -11.48
N HIS A 196 10.19 2.84 -11.00
CA HIS A 196 11.24 3.59 -11.73
C HIS A 196 11.60 2.91 -13.07
N LEU A 197 11.71 1.59 -13.10
CA LEU A 197 11.94 0.86 -14.35
C LEU A 197 10.79 1.04 -15.34
N GLY A 198 9.54 1.01 -14.87
CA GLY A 198 8.35 1.26 -15.71
C GLY A 198 8.32 2.69 -16.26
N TYR A 199 8.66 3.68 -15.44
CA TYR A 199 8.81 5.07 -15.87
C TYR A 199 9.84 5.23 -16.99
N ALA A 200 11.04 4.68 -16.79
CA ALA A 200 12.12 4.77 -17.78
C ALA A 200 11.76 4.05 -19.08
N GLN A 201 11.14 2.88 -18.99
CA GLN A 201 10.71 2.09 -20.14
C GLN A 201 9.64 2.84 -20.96
N ALA A 202 8.62 3.41 -20.30
CA ALA A 202 7.58 4.17 -21.00
C ALA A 202 8.14 5.35 -21.81
N LEU A 203 9.06 6.11 -21.23
CA LEU A 203 9.71 7.20 -21.96
C LEU A 203 10.55 6.69 -23.13
N ALA A 204 11.38 5.66 -22.91
CA ALA A 204 12.24 5.09 -23.95
C ALA A 204 11.42 4.55 -25.14
N ASP A 205 10.33 3.81 -24.89
CA ASP A 205 9.47 3.25 -25.94
C ASP A 205 8.77 4.35 -26.78
N HIS A 206 8.62 5.55 -26.22
CA HIS A 206 8.08 6.72 -26.92
C HIS A 206 9.18 7.64 -27.48
N GLY A 207 10.44 7.21 -27.49
CA GLY A 207 11.58 7.99 -28.02
C GLY A 207 11.90 9.24 -27.17
N LEU A 208 11.59 9.21 -25.88
CA LEU A 208 11.84 10.30 -24.95
C LEU A 208 12.96 9.92 -23.97
N GLU A 209 13.80 10.89 -23.61
CA GLU A 209 14.85 10.68 -22.63
C GLU A 209 14.29 10.81 -21.20
N PRO A 210 14.47 9.79 -20.32
CA PRO A 210 14.07 9.91 -18.94
C PRO A 210 14.96 10.93 -18.20
N LEU A 211 14.32 11.86 -17.48
CA LEU A 211 15.02 12.69 -16.51
C LEU A 211 15.47 11.81 -15.34
N PRO A 212 16.63 12.09 -14.71
CA PRO A 212 17.02 11.41 -13.49
C PRO A 212 15.93 11.50 -12.42
N ALA A 213 15.51 10.36 -11.88
CA ALA A 213 14.55 10.35 -10.80
C ALA A 213 15.16 11.00 -9.54
N LEU A 214 14.36 11.77 -8.81
CA LEU A 214 14.78 12.38 -7.56
C LEU A 214 14.16 11.62 -6.38
N GLU A 215 15.00 11.18 -5.46
CA GLU A 215 14.55 10.56 -4.22
C GLU A 215 14.19 11.64 -3.19
N ILE A 216 12.99 11.51 -2.60
CA ILE A 216 12.45 12.48 -1.65
C ILE A 216 11.78 11.73 -0.50
N ASP A 217 12.03 12.20 0.71
CA ASP A 217 11.25 11.78 1.86
C ASP A 217 9.81 12.32 1.73
N PHE A 218 8.82 11.41 1.65
CA PHE A 218 7.40 11.80 1.58
C PHE A 218 6.88 12.42 2.89
N ASN A 219 7.65 12.39 3.99
CA ASN A 219 7.38 13.14 5.21
C ASN A 219 8.01 14.54 5.18
N ALA A 220 8.75 14.91 4.13
CA ALA A 220 9.38 16.21 4.04
C ALA A 220 8.34 17.34 4.14
N PRO A 221 8.59 18.37 4.97
CA PRO A 221 7.66 19.48 5.15
C PRO A 221 7.57 20.38 3.91
N GLU A 222 8.61 20.39 3.08
CA GLU A 222 8.74 21.23 1.89
C GLU A 222 9.39 20.46 0.73
N LEU A 223 9.18 20.98 -0.51
CA LEU A 223 9.89 20.45 -1.67
C LEU A 223 11.39 20.73 -1.54
N PRO A 224 12.25 19.72 -1.75
CA PRO A 224 13.68 19.91 -1.78
C PRO A 224 14.11 20.90 -2.86
N ASN A 225 15.20 21.64 -2.60
CA ASN A 225 15.78 22.59 -3.57
C ASN A 225 16.13 21.91 -4.91
N ALA A 226 16.50 20.64 -4.88
CA ALA A 226 16.75 19.86 -6.10
C ALA A 226 15.51 19.80 -7.02
N VAL A 227 14.31 19.63 -6.49
CA VAL A 227 13.08 19.68 -7.28
C VAL A 227 12.83 21.08 -7.80
N LEU A 228 12.95 22.11 -6.92
CA LEU A 228 12.75 23.50 -7.30
C LEU A 228 13.71 23.95 -8.42
N ALA A 229 14.94 23.44 -8.42
CA ALA A 229 15.93 23.72 -9.47
C ALA A 229 15.45 23.26 -10.86
N HIS A 230 14.78 22.12 -10.95
CA HIS A 230 14.17 21.65 -12.22
C HIS A 230 13.00 22.54 -12.70
N LEU A 231 12.43 23.35 -11.81
CA LEU A 231 11.28 24.21 -12.13
C LEU A 231 11.67 25.62 -12.56
N THR A 232 12.91 26.05 -12.33
CA THR A 232 13.36 27.44 -12.54
C THR A 232 13.48 27.80 -14.01
N SER A 233 13.98 26.90 -14.85
CA SER A 233 14.18 27.14 -16.29
C SER A 233 12.95 26.74 -17.09
N LYS A 234 12.27 27.71 -17.70
CA LYS A 234 11.08 27.46 -18.53
C LYS A 234 11.39 26.54 -19.72
N ALA A 235 12.62 26.59 -20.27
CA ALA A 235 13.03 25.80 -21.42
C ALA A 235 13.21 24.30 -21.09
N THR A 236 13.68 23.98 -19.87
CA THR A 236 14.00 22.60 -19.43
C THR A 236 13.03 22.04 -18.39
N ARG A 237 12.09 22.86 -17.91
CA ARG A 237 11.13 22.48 -16.88
C ARG A 237 10.30 21.28 -17.32
N PRO A 238 10.10 20.27 -16.44
CA PRO A 238 9.16 19.20 -16.69
C PRO A 238 7.72 19.75 -16.83
N THR A 239 6.95 19.20 -17.73
CA THR A 239 5.52 19.54 -17.90
C THR A 239 4.61 18.65 -17.06
N ALA A 240 5.14 17.51 -16.62
CA ALA A 240 4.46 16.62 -15.70
C ALA A 240 5.44 16.04 -14.68
N ILE A 241 4.92 15.73 -13.51
CA ILE A 241 5.63 15.01 -12.44
C ILE A 241 4.87 13.71 -12.17
N PHE A 242 5.58 12.58 -12.28
CA PHE A 242 5.11 11.28 -11.83
C PHE A 242 5.66 10.99 -10.44
N CYS A 243 4.78 10.83 -9.47
CA CYS A 243 5.14 10.52 -8.09
C CYS A 243 4.97 9.03 -7.82
N SER A 244 5.94 8.41 -7.16
CA SER A 244 5.92 6.97 -6.88
C SER A 244 4.82 6.53 -5.89
N ASN A 245 4.16 7.48 -5.22
CA ASN A 245 2.97 7.24 -4.40
C ASN A 245 2.13 8.53 -4.25
N ASP A 246 0.89 8.38 -3.82
CA ASP A 246 -0.05 9.51 -3.67
C ASP A 246 0.33 10.47 -2.55
N LEU A 247 0.91 9.99 -1.44
CA LEU A 247 1.36 10.89 -0.37
C LEU A 247 2.43 11.85 -0.88
N LEU A 248 3.39 11.33 -1.66
CA LEU A 248 4.40 12.16 -2.30
C LEU A 248 3.78 13.14 -3.29
N ALA A 249 2.79 12.70 -4.09
CA ALA A 249 2.06 13.57 -4.99
C ALA A 249 1.38 14.74 -4.24
N MET A 250 0.78 14.47 -3.07
CA MET A 250 0.17 15.51 -2.23
C MET A 250 1.20 16.51 -1.70
N VAL A 251 2.38 16.04 -1.27
CA VAL A 251 3.49 16.90 -0.85
C VAL A 251 3.95 17.77 -2.01
N VAL A 252 4.08 17.19 -3.21
CA VAL A 252 4.46 17.88 -4.45
C VAL A 252 3.43 18.96 -4.81
N MET A 253 2.15 18.63 -4.87
CA MET A 253 1.08 19.59 -5.18
C MET A 253 1.06 20.77 -4.19
N ARG A 254 1.22 20.49 -2.89
CA ARG A 254 1.35 21.53 -1.86
C ARG A 254 2.57 22.42 -2.10
N GLY A 255 3.73 21.82 -2.41
CA GLY A 255 4.97 22.54 -2.65
C GLY A 255 4.93 23.39 -3.92
N LEU A 256 4.39 22.86 -5.02
CA LEU A 256 4.16 23.60 -6.26
C LEU A 256 3.30 24.83 -6.01
N ARG A 257 2.18 24.67 -5.29
CA ARG A 257 1.30 25.81 -4.94
C ARG A 257 2.03 26.88 -4.12
N ARG A 258 2.87 26.49 -3.16
CA ARG A 258 3.71 27.45 -2.39
C ARG A 258 4.71 28.18 -3.27
N ALA A 259 5.27 27.47 -4.26
CA ALA A 259 6.17 28.04 -5.27
C ALA A 259 5.44 28.79 -6.40
N LYS A 260 4.11 29.00 -6.27
CA LYS A 260 3.23 29.72 -7.23
C LYS A 260 3.05 29.03 -8.58
N PHE A 261 3.27 27.72 -8.66
CA PHE A 261 2.88 26.92 -9.80
C PHE A 261 1.45 26.41 -9.64
N ARG A 262 0.70 26.43 -10.72
CA ARG A 262 -0.67 25.91 -10.79
C ARG A 262 -0.63 24.46 -11.28
N VAL A 263 -1.37 23.61 -10.59
CA VAL A 263 -1.63 22.23 -11.00
C VAL A 263 -3.09 22.18 -11.50
N PRO A 264 -3.34 21.74 -12.72
CA PRO A 264 -2.43 21.16 -13.71
C PRO A 264 -1.81 22.16 -14.70
N ASP A 265 -2.24 23.45 -14.72
CA ASP A 265 -1.99 24.40 -15.82
C ASP A 265 -0.50 24.65 -16.12
N ASP A 266 0.33 24.74 -15.09
CA ASP A 266 1.77 24.94 -15.25
C ASP A 266 2.55 23.62 -15.21
N ILE A 267 2.08 22.65 -14.40
CA ILE A 267 2.68 21.32 -14.22
C ILE A 267 1.59 20.32 -13.85
N SER A 268 1.45 19.26 -14.63
CA SER A 268 0.61 18.11 -14.29
C SER A 268 1.26 17.24 -13.22
N VAL A 269 0.46 16.63 -12.35
CA VAL A 269 0.94 15.70 -11.29
C VAL A 269 0.13 14.41 -11.36
N LEU A 270 0.84 13.29 -11.51
CA LEU A 270 0.27 11.93 -11.46
C LEU A 270 0.82 11.20 -10.24
N GLY A 271 -0.04 10.66 -9.43
CA GLY A 271 0.29 9.82 -8.27
C GLY A 271 0.29 8.33 -8.60
N PHE A 272 0.44 7.54 -7.57
CA PHE A 272 0.36 6.09 -7.57
C PHE A 272 -0.22 5.63 -6.22
N ASP A 273 -1.00 4.60 -6.18
CA ASP A 273 -1.72 3.90 -5.11
C ASP A 273 -3.25 4.04 -5.23
N GLY A 274 -3.76 5.19 -5.74
CA GLY A 274 -5.19 5.42 -5.92
C GLY A 274 -5.94 5.71 -4.63
N LEU A 275 -5.29 6.38 -3.68
CA LEU A 275 -5.89 6.69 -2.38
C LEU A 275 -7.16 7.55 -2.53
N ALA A 276 -8.22 7.20 -1.79
CA ALA A 276 -9.49 7.93 -1.82
C ALA A 276 -9.34 9.41 -1.39
N ILE A 277 -8.42 9.70 -0.48
CA ILE A 277 -8.14 11.09 -0.05
C ILE A 277 -7.64 11.96 -1.21
N GLY A 278 -7.04 11.38 -2.24
CA GLY A 278 -6.61 12.11 -3.45
C GLY A 278 -7.77 12.75 -4.20
N GLU A 279 -8.96 12.16 -4.13
CA GLU A 279 -10.18 12.69 -4.78
C GLU A 279 -10.74 13.94 -4.09
N LEU A 280 -10.37 14.14 -2.82
CA LEU A 280 -10.81 15.30 -2.02
C LEU A 280 -9.90 16.52 -2.19
N LEU A 281 -8.82 16.41 -2.95
CA LEU A 281 -7.93 17.54 -3.22
C LEU A 281 -8.54 18.51 -4.24
N ALA A 282 -7.99 19.70 -4.29
CA ALA A 282 -8.33 20.72 -5.28
C ALA A 282 -7.02 21.15 -6.02
N PRO A 283 -6.84 20.69 -7.27
CA PRO A 283 -7.66 19.74 -8.03
C PRO A 283 -7.57 18.28 -7.51
N PRO A 284 -8.55 17.40 -7.83
CA PRO A 284 -8.48 15.98 -7.51
C PRO A 284 -7.27 15.32 -8.15
N LEU A 285 -6.59 14.45 -7.41
CA LEU A 285 -5.36 13.79 -7.87
C LEU A 285 -5.66 12.68 -8.88
N ALA A 286 -5.04 12.76 -10.05
CA ALA A 286 -4.91 11.65 -10.97
C ALA A 286 -3.90 10.65 -10.41
N SER A 287 -4.20 9.37 -10.48
CA SER A 287 -3.34 8.34 -9.85
C SER A 287 -3.44 7.00 -10.56
N VAL A 288 -2.35 6.25 -10.55
CA VAL A 288 -2.38 4.82 -10.86
C VAL A 288 -2.97 4.09 -9.66
N ALA A 289 -4.23 3.68 -9.78
CA ALA A 289 -4.99 3.07 -8.70
C ALA A 289 -4.71 1.58 -8.57
N THR A 290 -4.42 1.14 -7.35
CA THR A 290 -4.19 -0.26 -6.99
C THR A 290 -5.31 -0.76 -6.07
N PRO A 291 -5.72 -2.04 -6.18
CA PRO A 291 -6.82 -2.58 -5.41
C PRO A 291 -6.37 -3.01 -3.99
N ASN A 292 -5.92 -2.04 -3.17
CA ASN A 292 -5.24 -2.30 -1.89
C ASN A 292 -6.04 -3.21 -0.95
N ARG A 293 -7.35 -2.96 -0.82
CA ARG A 293 -8.23 -3.78 0.03
C ARG A 293 -8.36 -5.22 -0.49
N GLU A 294 -8.41 -5.40 -1.83
CA GLU A 294 -8.45 -6.73 -2.43
C GLU A 294 -7.10 -7.46 -2.34
N ILE A 295 -5.97 -6.74 -2.33
CA ILE A 295 -4.66 -7.32 -2.01
C ILE A 295 -4.72 -7.99 -0.62
N GLY A 296 -5.27 -7.31 0.38
CA GLY A 296 -5.44 -7.87 1.73
C GLY A 296 -6.35 -9.10 1.78
N ARG A 297 -7.52 -9.03 1.13
CA ARG A 297 -8.46 -10.16 1.06
C ARG A 297 -7.84 -11.37 0.36
N SER A 298 -7.16 -11.13 -0.76
CA SER A 298 -6.52 -12.20 -1.53
C SER A 298 -5.34 -12.82 -0.79
N ALA A 299 -4.60 -12.01 -0.02
CA ALA A 299 -3.52 -12.51 0.83
C ALA A 299 -4.05 -13.44 1.92
N TRP A 300 -5.17 -13.08 2.56
CA TRP A 300 -5.84 -13.97 3.51
C TRP A 300 -6.27 -15.28 2.87
N ARG A 301 -6.98 -15.24 1.73
CA ARG A 301 -7.43 -16.46 1.03
C ARG A 301 -6.25 -17.38 0.74
N ARG A 302 -5.16 -16.84 0.17
CA ARG A 302 -3.96 -17.61 -0.12
C ARG A 302 -3.31 -18.21 1.11
N LEU A 303 -3.24 -17.46 2.21
CA LEU A 303 -2.69 -17.99 3.45
C LEU A 303 -3.59 -19.11 4.01
N ALA A 304 -4.91 -18.94 3.97
CA ALA A 304 -5.87 -19.93 4.44
C ALA A 304 -5.81 -21.25 3.62
N GLU A 305 -5.73 -21.14 2.29
CA GLU A 305 -5.58 -22.27 1.36
C GLU A 305 -4.27 -23.03 1.62
N ARG A 306 -3.15 -22.33 1.77
CA ARG A 306 -1.85 -22.94 2.14
C ARG A 306 -1.90 -23.64 3.50
N ARG A 307 -2.62 -23.08 4.49
CA ARG A 307 -2.85 -23.72 5.80
C ARG A 307 -3.72 -24.98 5.69
N ALA A 308 -4.61 -25.04 4.70
CA ALA A 308 -5.39 -26.25 4.39
C ALA A 308 -4.58 -27.32 3.63
N GLY A 309 -3.32 -27.00 3.25
CA GLY A 309 -2.47 -27.91 2.48
C GLY A 309 -2.70 -27.83 0.97
N GLU A 310 -3.43 -26.83 0.51
CA GLU A 310 -3.64 -26.59 -0.92
C GLU A 310 -2.40 -25.96 -1.56
N THR A 311 -2.00 -26.50 -2.72
CA THR A 311 -0.87 -25.97 -3.50
C THR A 311 -1.40 -25.24 -4.73
N HIS A 312 -0.95 -24.01 -4.94
CA HIS A 312 -1.28 -23.25 -6.14
C HIS A 312 -0.26 -23.51 -7.24
N ALA A 313 -0.73 -23.59 -8.48
CA ALA A 313 0.15 -23.73 -9.66
C ALA A 313 1.08 -22.52 -9.83
N ALA A 314 0.61 -21.31 -9.44
CA ALA A 314 1.41 -20.08 -9.44
C ALA A 314 1.54 -19.53 -8.01
N PRO A 315 2.76 -19.31 -7.50
CA PRO A 315 2.95 -18.74 -6.17
C PRO A 315 2.51 -17.28 -6.09
N ALA A 316 2.66 -16.50 -7.17
CA ALA A 316 2.28 -15.10 -7.25
C ALA A 316 0.86 -14.91 -7.79
N LEU A 317 0.13 -13.95 -7.22
CA LEU A 317 -1.14 -13.43 -7.73
C LEU A 317 -0.96 -11.96 -8.08
N VAL A 318 -1.02 -11.65 -9.37
CA VAL A 318 -0.97 -10.28 -9.86
C VAL A 318 -2.40 -9.78 -10.04
N LEU A 319 -2.76 -8.71 -9.34
CA LEU A 319 -4.06 -8.05 -9.45
C LEU A 319 -3.99 -6.90 -10.46
N PRO A 320 -5.09 -6.58 -11.16
CA PRO A 320 -5.12 -5.48 -12.12
C PRO A 320 -5.01 -4.12 -11.40
N HIS A 321 -4.39 -3.16 -12.08
CA HIS A 321 -4.41 -1.74 -11.74
C HIS A 321 -5.24 -0.97 -12.75
N THR A 322 -5.52 0.30 -12.46
CA THR A 322 -6.17 1.23 -13.40
C THR A 322 -5.52 2.60 -13.30
N VAL A 323 -5.51 3.36 -14.40
CA VAL A 323 -5.14 4.77 -14.33
C VAL A 323 -6.41 5.57 -14.14
N ARG A 324 -6.54 6.17 -12.96
CA ARG A 324 -7.68 7.02 -12.60
C ARG A 324 -7.38 8.45 -13.02
N ASP A 325 -8.25 9.00 -13.86
CA ASP A 325 -8.22 10.42 -14.20
C ASP A 325 -8.51 11.29 -12.98
N GLY A 326 -7.98 12.51 -13.00
CA GLY A 326 -8.22 13.53 -11.98
C GLY A 326 -7.88 14.89 -12.54
N GLY A 327 -8.30 15.94 -11.83
CA GLY A 327 -8.03 17.32 -12.23
C GLY A 327 -6.57 17.77 -12.14
N SER A 328 -5.67 16.91 -11.64
CA SER A 328 -4.24 17.24 -11.51
C SER A 328 -3.40 16.97 -12.77
N VAL A 329 -4.01 16.40 -13.81
CA VAL A 329 -3.39 16.15 -15.12
C VAL A 329 -4.23 16.79 -16.21
N THR A 330 -3.59 17.54 -17.13
CA THR A 330 -4.24 18.12 -18.30
C THR A 330 -3.51 17.75 -19.58
N ALA A 331 -4.17 17.84 -20.72
CA ALA A 331 -3.49 17.71 -22.00
C ALA A 331 -2.70 18.98 -22.33
N ILE A 332 -1.51 18.82 -22.89
CA ILE A 332 -0.78 19.91 -23.50
C ILE A 332 -1.34 20.09 -24.91
N GLY A 333 -2.02 21.22 -25.17
CA GLY A 333 -2.46 21.56 -26.52
C GLY A 333 -1.25 21.83 -27.45
N ASP A 334 -1.40 21.65 -28.74
CA ASP A 334 -0.37 21.88 -29.78
C ASP A 334 0.12 23.36 -29.87
N ALA A 335 -0.24 24.20 -28.92
CA ALA A 335 -0.01 25.64 -28.92
C ALA A 335 1.42 26.10 -28.62
N LEU A 336 2.40 25.19 -28.47
CA LEU A 336 3.79 25.58 -28.16
C LEU A 336 4.74 25.55 -29.37
N ASP A 337 4.27 25.23 -30.59
CA ASP A 337 5.12 25.14 -31.79
C ASP A 337 4.93 26.28 -32.82
N THR A 338 4.12 27.30 -32.51
CA THR A 338 3.93 28.47 -33.40
C THR A 338 4.60 29.74 -32.88
N GLY A 339 5.85 29.67 -32.53
CA GLY A 339 6.63 30.80 -32.02
C GLY A 339 7.83 31.16 -32.88
N CYS A 340 7.73 31.12 -34.24
CA CYS A 340 8.63 31.74 -35.16
C CYS A 340 7.91 32.10 -36.45
N GLY A 341 7.20 33.20 -36.46
CA GLY A 341 6.55 33.78 -37.64
C GLY A 341 6.93 35.24 -37.78
N ASN A 342 7.84 35.44 -38.70
CA ASN A 342 8.34 36.71 -39.28
C ASN A 342 7.47 37.93 -39.09
N GLY A 343 8.05 38.98 -38.50
CA GLY A 343 7.65 40.33 -38.69
C GLY A 343 7.86 40.75 -40.14
N HIS A 344 6.83 41.08 -40.86
CA HIS A 344 6.87 41.95 -42.02
C HIS A 344 5.86 43.05 -41.72
N GLY A 345 6.40 44.25 -41.49
CA GLY A 345 5.62 45.45 -41.58
C GLY A 345 5.29 45.79 -43.03
N PRO A 346 4.27 46.57 -43.28
CA PRO A 346 4.30 47.41 -44.41
C PRO A 346 4.29 48.91 -44.01
N ASP A 347 5.28 49.59 -44.57
CA ASP A 347 5.27 51.01 -44.87
C ASP A 347 4.03 51.35 -45.72
N GLY A 348 3.56 52.57 -45.60
CA GLY A 348 2.64 53.14 -46.58
C GLY A 348 1.87 54.34 -46.09
N ALA A 349 2.51 55.43 -46.30
CA ALA A 349 2.10 56.82 -46.21
C ALA A 349 0.77 57.23 -46.91
N HIS A 350 0.37 58.43 -46.53
CA HIS A 350 -0.43 59.45 -47.23
C HIS A 350 -1.94 59.46 -47.12
N GLY A 351 -2.38 60.64 -46.75
CA GLY A 351 -3.53 61.31 -47.20
C GLY A 351 -4.19 62.27 -46.23
N LEU A 352 -3.73 63.50 -46.20
CA LEU A 352 -4.50 64.67 -45.81
C LEU A 352 -5.78 64.73 -46.67
N ASP A 353 -6.93 65.05 -46.11
CA ASP A 353 -7.70 66.19 -46.58
C ASP A 353 -8.84 66.58 -45.58
N THR A 354 -8.94 67.86 -45.54
CA THR A 354 -9.85 68.81 -44.90
C THR A 354 -11.30 68.68 -45.33
N HIS A 355 -12.20 69.14 -44.51
CA HIS A 355 -13.43 69.94 -44.61
C HIS A 355 -14.63 69.37 -43.85
N ASP A 356 -15.13 70.10 -43.11
CA ASP A 356 -16.16 70.99 -42.54
C ASP A 356 -16.53 70.58 -41.13
#